data_1174787c2eb3c3048af9d9e1297fa5a1
#
_entry.id   1174787c2eb3c3048af9d9e1297fa5a1
#
_cell.length_a   1.000
_cell.length_b   1.000
_cell.length_c   1.000
_cell.angle_alpha   90.00
_cell.angle_beta   90.00
_cell.angle_gamma   90.00
#
_symmetry.space_group_name_H-M   'P 1'
#
loop_
_entity.id
_entity.type
_entity.pdbx_description
1 polymer ?
#
loop_
_entity_poly.entity_id
_entity_poly.type
_entity_poly.pdbx_seq_one_letter_code
_entity_poly.pdbx_strand_id
1 'polypeptide(L)'
;MKFKLLIIALTVLFAFNAYGEDGDVDLSFYTGTFDVIDKEGDDQTSLFGIEHKNPNLFRDTILGKFKPVTGGFITGDSSVYLYTGVEGQYGLGPLKILPSFAPGYYEKGDGKDLGSVLEFKSEIKIGLEIFENSKLSYSYSHISNNEWGDTNPGTDNQHITFSKNF
;
A
#
# COMPACT_ATOMS: atom_id res chain seq x y z
N MET A 1 4.11 22.29 9.06
CA MET A 1 2.70 22.10 9.45
C MET A 1 1.72 22.26 8.29
N LYS A 2 1.81 23.29 7.44
CA LYS A 2 0.87 23.50 6.30
C LYS A 2 0.96 22.41 5.22
N PHE A 3 2.14 21.89 4.94
CA PHE A 3 2.34 20.86 3.91
C PHE A 3 1.78 19.48 4.36
N LYS A 4 1.95 19.11 5.64
CA LYS A 4 1.37 17.89 6.24
C LYS A 4 -0.18 17.90 6.12
N LEU A 5 -0.80 19.04 6.38
CA LEU A 5 -2.26 19.21 6.27
C LEU A 5 -2.76 19.08 4.82
N LEU A 6 -1.97 19.56 3.86
CA LEU A 6 -2.30 19.48 2.44
C LEU A 6 -2.29 18.02 1.92
N ILE A 7 -1.30 17.23 2.33
CA ILE A 7 -1.21 15.80 1.94
C ILE A 7 -2.36 15.02 2.56
N ILE A 8 -2.65 15.20 3.84
CA ILE A 8 -3.80 14.57 4.51
C ILE A 8 -5.12 14.98 3.83
N ALA A 9 -5.30 16.25 3.51
CA ALA A 9 -6.47 16.73 2.79
C ALA A 9 -6.58 16.13 1.38
N LEU A 10 -5.46 15.97 0.67
CA LEU A 10 -5.42 15.34 -0.65
C LEU A 10 -5.77 13.84 -0.57
N THR A 11 -5.22 13.13 0.42
CA THR A 11 -5.52 11.69 0.64
C THR A 11 -6.98 11.49 1.00
N VAL A 12 -7.54 12.34 1.85
CA VAL A 12 -8.97 12.32 2.22
C VAL A 12 -9.86 12.65 1.03
N LEU A 13 -9.50 13.65 0.21
CA LEU A 13 -10.25 14.02 -1.01
C LEU A 13 -10.28 12.88 -2.04
N PHE A 14 -9.17 12.17 -2.24
CA PHE A 14 -9.13 11.00 -3.12
C PHE A 14 -9.94 9.82 -2.55
N ALA A 15 -9.94 9.61 -1.24
CA ALA A 15 -10.74 8.58 -0.59
C ALA A 15 -12.25 8.84 -0.76
N PHE A 16 -12.73 10.08 -0.63
CA PHE A 16 -14.14 10.42 -0.81
C PHE A 16 -14.64 10.26 -2.25
N ASN A 17 -13.78 10.50 -3.26
CA ASN A 17 -14.16 10.26 -4.66
C ASN A 17 -14.13 8.76 -5.05
N ALA A 18 -13.64 7.89 -4.18
CA ALA A 18 -13.63 6.44 -4.39
C ALA A 18 -14.96 5.76 -4.03
N TYR A 19 -15.90 6.46 -3.38
CA TYR A 19 -17.25 5.97 -3.16
C TYR A 19 -18.10 6.22 -4.42
N GLY A 20 -18.08 5.25 -5.34
CA GLY A 20 -19.07 5.18 -6.42
C GLY A 20 -20.43 4.79 -5.89
N GLU A 21 -21.49 5.22 -6.56
CA GLU A 21 -22.89 5.03 -6.14
C GLU A 21 -23.42 3.58 -6.14
N ASP A 22 -22.62 2.58 -6.59
CA ASP A 22 -22.98 1.15 -6.61
C ASP A 22 -21.83 0.28 -6.12
N GLY A 23 -21.80 0.00 -4.97
CA GLY A 23 -21.88 -1.08 -3.99
C GLY A 23 -20.74 -2.07 -3.90
N ASP A 24 -19.79 -2.24 -4.80
CA ASP A 24 -18.70 -3.19 -4.58
C ASP A 24 -17.49 -2.50 -3.90
N VAL A 25 -17.13 -2.99 -2.73
CA VAL A 25 -15.96 -2.53 -1.96
C VAL A 25 -14.99 -3.68 -1.79
N ASP A 26 -13.75 -3.53 -2.25
CA ASP A 26 -12.67 -4.46 -1.95
C ASP A 26 -11.90 -3.92 -0.73
N LEU A 27 -12.07 -4.59 0.40
CA LEU A 27 -11.38 -4.27 1.64
C LEU A 27 -10.34 -5.34 1.92
N SER A 28 -9.13 -4.90 2.25
CA SER A 28 -8.00 -5.78 2.55
C SER A 28 -7.44 -5.47 3.93
N PHE A 29 -7.12 -6.54 4.68
CA PHE A 29 -6.32 -6.47 5.90
C PHE A 29 -5.00 -7.19 5.66
N TYR A 30 -3.90 -6.62 6.12
CA TYR A 30 -2.61 -7.23 5.94
C TYR A 30 -1.72 -7.11 7.17
N THR A 31 -0.85 -8.10 7.32
CA THR A 31 0.16 -8.12 8.39
C THR A 31 1.44 -8.76 7.87
N GLY A 32 2.55 -8.33 8.41
CA GLY A 32 3.85 -8.82 7.98
C GLY A 32 5.01 -8.20 8.74
N THR A 33 6.13 -8.08 8.04
CA THR A 33 7.38 -7.54 8.55
C THR A 33 7.78 -6.29 7.77
N PHE A 34 8.05 -5.23 8.50
CA PHE A 34 8.68 -4.02 8.01
C PHE A 34 10.20 -4.20 8.06
N ASP A 35 10.89 -3.72 7.01
CA ASP A 35 12.34 -3.71 6.86
C ASP A 35 13.01 -5.08 6.91
N VAL A 36 12.54 -6.03 6.08
CA VAL A 36 13.01 -7.42 6.06
C VAL A 36 14.45 -7.60 5.58
N ILE A 37 15.07 -6.60 4.92
CA ILE A 37 16.44 -6.66 4.40
C ILE A 37 17.41 -5.87 5.29
N ASP A 38 16.96 -5.35 6.41
CA ASP A 38 17.84 -4.68 7.36
C ASP A 38 18.96 -5.64 7.81
N LYS A 39 20.21 -5.26 7.51
CA LYS A 39 21.39 -6.09 7.79
C LYS A 39 21.82 -6.03 9.25
N GLU A 40 21.40 -4.99 9.95
CA GLU A 40 21.75 -4.77 11.36
C GLU A 40 20.65 -5.34 12.27
N GLY A 41 19.42 -5.52 11.74
CA GLY A 41 18.30 -6.14 12.44
C GLY A 41 17.60 -5.26 13.48
N ASP A 42 18.06 -4.02 13.62
CA ASP A 42 17.58 -3.10 14.64
C ASP A 42 16.26 -2.41 14.26
N ASP A 43 15.98 -2.28 12.95
CA ASP A 43 14.78 -1.60 12.43
C ASP A 43 13.66 -2.58 12.00
N GLN A 44 13.93 -3.90 12.07
CA GLN A 44 12.94 -4.89 11.67
C GLN A 44 11.82 -5.00 12.69
N THR A 45 10.58 -4.79 12.26
CA THR A 45 9.42 -4.81 13.15
C THR A 45 8.18 -5.37 12.44
N SER A 46 7.13 -5.69 13.21
CA SER A 46 5.84 -6.09 12.66
C SER A 46 5.12 -4.92 11.98
N LEU A 47 4.31 -5.21 10.97
CA LEU A 47 3.39 -4.23 10.40
C LEU A 47 1.96 -4.78 10.35
N PHE A 48 0.98 -3.87 10.50
CA PHE A 48 -0.45 -4.14 10.37
C PHE A 48 -1.08 -3.04 9.53
N GLY A 49 -1.85 -3.41 8.54
CA GLY A 49 -2.44 -2.43 7.63
C GLY A 49 -3.81 -2.79 7.10
N ILE A 50 -4.42 -1.78 6.51
CA ILE A 50 -5.70 -1.86 5.83
C ILE A 50 -5.59 -1.16 4.48
N GLU A 51 -6.27 -1.72 3.48
CA GLU A 51 -6.30 -1.18 2.13
C GLU A 51 -7.71 -1.27 1.57
N HIS A 52 -8.15 -0.22 0.93
CA HIS A 52 -9.43 -0.11 0.22
C HIS A 52 -9.18 0.07 -1.27
N LYS A 53 -9.98 -0.64 -2.08
CA LYS A 53 -10.05 -0.47 -3.53
C LYS A 53 -11.50 -0.35 -3.95
N ASN A 54 -11.75 0.51 -4.92
CA ASN A 54 -13.04 0.53 -5.59
C ASN A 54 -12.94 -0.27 -6.91
N PRO A 55 -13.52 -1.46 -7.00
CA PRO A 55 -13.43 -2.30 -8.20
C PRO A 55 -14.15 -1.70 -9.41
N ASN A 56 -15.09 -0.78 -9.20
CA ASN A 56 -15.84 -0.12 -10.26
C ASN A 56 -15.08 1.06 -10.87
N LEU A 57 -14.11 1.63 -10.14
CA LEU A 57 -13.22 2.66 -10.65
C LEU A 57 -11.99 1.99 -11.26
N PHE A 58 -11.95 1.90 -12.57
CA PHE A 58 -10.79 1.40 -13.29
C PHE A 58 -10.53 2.20 -14.55
N ARG A 59 -9.30 2.18 -15.00
CA ARG A 59 -8.90 2.71 -16.29
C ARG A 59 -8.25 1.63 -17.13
N ASP A 60 -8.84 1.35 -18.28
CA ASP A 60 -8.22 0.51 -19.29
C ASP A 60 -7.07 1.27 -19.96
N THR A 61 -5.92 0.64 -20.01
CA THR A 61 -4.72 1.16 -20.68
C THR A 61 -4.11 0.08 -21.55
N ILE A 62 -3.14 0.45 -22.38
CA ILE A 62 -2.35 -0.52 -23.15
C ILE A 62 -1.60 -1.52 -22.26
N LEU A 63 -1.36 -1.18 -20.99
CA LEU A 63 -0.69 -2.02 -20.00
C LEU A 63 -1.66 -2.83 -19.14
N GLY A 64 -2.99 -2.75 -19.37
CA GLY A 64 -4.01 -3.45 -18.62
C GLY A 64 -4.93 -2.54 -17.80
N LYS A 65 -5.71 -3.16 -16.91
CA LYS A 65 -6.67 -2.46 -16.04
C LYS A 65 -5.99 -1.99 -14.76
N PHE A 66 -6.11 -0.70 -14.48
CA PHE A 66 -5.62 -0.09 -13.24
C PHE A 66 -6.78 0.38 -12.39
N LYS A 67 -6.71 0.11 -11.09
CA LYS A 67 -7.69 0.52 -10.08
C LYS A 67 -7.04 1.44 -9.06
N PRO A 68 -7.75 2.45 -8.54
CA PRO A 68 -7.25 3.23 -7.43
C PRO A 68 -7.17 2.37 -6.16
N VAL A 69 -6.13 2.60 -5.40
CA VAL A 69 -5.89 1.97 -4.10
C VAL A 69 -5.59 3.03 -3.06
N THR A 70 -6.18 2.92 -1.89
CA THR A 70 -5.91 3.79 -0.73
C THR A 70 -5.77 2.93 0.51
N GLY A 71 -4.76 3.19 1.31
CA GLY A 71 -4.52 2.39 2.49
C GLY A 71 -3.51 3.01 3.45
N GLY A 72 -3.16 2.23 4.44
CA GLY A 72 -2.13 2.59 5.38
C GLY A 72 -1.76 1.42 6.29
N PHE A 73 -0.63 1.59 6.96
CA PHE A 73 -0.18 0.66 7.99
C PHE A 73 0.45 1.38 9.18
N ILE A 74 0.51 0.65 10.28
CA ILE A 74 1.28 0.99 11.47
C ILE A 74 2.28 -0.13 11.76
N THR A 75 3.46 0.23 12.24
CA THR A 75 4.48 -0.74 12.67
C THR A 75 4.47 -0.94 14.18
N GLY A 76 5.15 -1.98 14.66
CA GLY A 76 5.37 -2.21 16.09
C GLY A 76 6.10 -1.06 16.79
N ASP A 77 6.90 -0.28 16.06
CA ASP A 77 7.64 0.90 16.53
C ASP A 77 6.87 2.21 16.28
N SER A 78 5.55 2.10 16.10
CA SER A 78 4.64 3.25 15.92
C SER A 78 4.90 4.09 14.66
N SER A 79 5.65 3.57 13.67
CA SER A 79 5.70 4.22 12.36
C SER A 79 4.36 4.10 11.66
N VAL A 80 3.96 5.15 10.95
CA VAL A 80 2.69 5.18 10.21
C VAL A 80 2.95 5.55 8.75
N TYR A 81 2.35 4.81 7.83
CA TYR A 81 2.36 5.13 6.40
C TYR A 81 0.93 5.18 5.86
N LEU A 82 0.54 6.30 5.28
CA LEU A 82 -0.76 6.50 4.64
C LEU A 82 -0.53 6.78 3.16
N TYR A 83 -1.18 6.04 2.28
CA TYR A 83 -0.92 6.11 0.84
C TYR A 83 -2.18 6.07 -0.01
N THR A 84 -2.05 6.60 -1.21
CA THR A 84 -3.02 6.43 -2.29
C THR A 84 -2.27 6.27 -3.61
N GLY A 85 -2.79 5.43 -4.50
CA GLY A 85 -2.10 5.13 -5.74
C GLY A 85 -2.93 4.29 -6.68
N VAL A 86 -2.25 3.46 -7.45
CA VAL A 86 -2.86 2.59 -8.45
C VAL A 86 -2.34 1.16 -8.34
N GLU A 87 -3.22 0.20 -8.59
CA GLU A 87 -2.89 -1.23 -8.68
C GLU A 87 -3.33 -1.77 -10.03
N GLY A 88 -2.42 -2.45 -10.72
CA GLY A 88 -2.72 -3.24 -11.91
C GLY A 88 -3.13 -4.66 -11.54
N GLN A 89 -3.94 -5.31 -12.37
CA GLN A 89 -4.35 -6.69 -12.16
C GLN A 89 -4.11 -7.54 -13.39
N TYR A 90 -3.30 -8.59 -13.23
CA TYR A 90 -2.99 -9.56 -14.28
C TYR A 90 -3.35 -10.97 -13.79
N GLY A 91 -4.09 -11.71 -14.61
CA GLY A 91 -4.55 -13.06 -14.27
C GLY A 91 -3.80 -14.14 -15.03
N LEU A 92 -3.35 -15.19 -14.31
CA LEU A 92 -2.83 -16.43 -14.85
C LEU A 92 -3.63 -17.60 -14.25
N GLY A 93 -4.84 -17.84 -14.79
CA GLY A 93 -5.77 -18.79 -14.17
C GLY A 93 -6.20 -18.31 -12.77
N PRO A 94 -6.07 -19.17 -11.74
CA PRO A 94 -6.43 -18.79 -10.37
C PRO A 94 -5.43 -17.83 -9.72
N LEU A 95 -4.23 -17.69 -10.31
CA LEU A 95 -3.19 -16.82 -9.81
C LEU A 95 -3.43 -15.39 -10.32
N LYS A 96 -3.29 -14.42 -9.43
CA LYS A 96 -3.34 -12.99 -9.75
C LYS A 96 -2.00 -12.35 -9.41
N ILE A 97 -1.48 -11.55 -10.32
CA ILE A 97 -0.29 -10.71 -10.10
C ILE A 97 -0.76 -9.26 -10.08
N LEU A 98 -0.46 -8.56 -8.99
CA LEU A 98 -1.03 -7.25 -8.68
C LEU A 98 0.11 -6.26 -8.38
N PRO A 99 0.77 -5.69 -9.40
CA PRO A 99 1.72 -4.61 -9.17
C PRO A 99 0.99 -3.33 -8.77
N SER A 100 1.55 -2.58 -7.83
CA SER A 100 1.02 -1.28 -7.43
C SER A 100 2.13 -0.25 -7.22
N PHE A 101 1.75 1.02 -7.37
CA PHE A 101 2.57 2.17 -7.06
C PHE A 101 1.73 3.21 -6.32
N ALA A 102 2.23 3.69 -5.18
CA ALA A 102 1.48 4.60 -4.33
C ALA A 102 2.42 5.59 -3.61
N PRO A 103 2.33 6.89 -3.90
CA PRO A 103 2.86 7.92 -3.03
C PRO A 103 2.10 7.95 -1.70
N GLY A 104 2.80 8.32 -0.63
CA GLY A 104 2.21 8.36 0.70
C GLY A 104 2.94 9.26 1.67
N TYR A 105 2.29 9.49 2.80
CA TYR A 105 2.81 10.18 3.95
C TYR A 105 3.39 9.17 4.94
N TYR A 106 4.65 9.35 5.31
CA TYR A 106 5.33 8.54 6.30
C TYR A 106 5.65 9.36 7.55
N GLU A 107 5.35 8.80 8.72
CA GLU A 107 5.78 9.30 10.03
C GLU A 107 6.52 8.18 10.73
N LYS A 108 7.78 8.41 11.09
CA LYS A 108 8.67 7.36 11.59
C LYS A 108 8.30 6.85 12.99
N GLY A 109 7.62 7.65 13.81
CA GLY A 109 7.42 7.30 15.22
C GLY A 109 8.74 7.05 15.92
N ASP A 110 8.84 5.86 16.58
CA ASP A 110 10.06 5.37 17.21
C ASP A 110 10.89 4.46 16.29
N GLY A 111 10.43 4.22 15.04
CA GLY A 111 11.08 3.34 14.08
C GLY A 111 12.01 4.07 13.11
N LYS A 112 12.28 3.39 11.99
CA LYS A 112 13.25 3.79 10.96
C LYS A 112 12.94 5.16 10.37
N ASP A 113 13.96 6.02 10.27
CA ASP A 113 13.89 7.29 9.55
C ASP A 113 14.14 7.06 8.06
N LEU A 114 13.14 7.29 7.21
CA LEU A 114 13.26 7.15 5.76
C LEU A 114 13.75 8.42 5.07
N GLY A 115 14.01 9.49 5.84
CA GLY A 115 14.61 10.74 5.34
C GLY A 115 13.62 11.75 4.78
N SER A 116 12.35 11.38 4.58
CA SER A 116 11.31 12.28 4.09
C SER A 116 9.95 11.90 4.65
N VAL A 117 9.03 12.87 4.68
CA VAL A 117 7.62 12.60 4.97
C VAL A 117 6.84 12.14 3.74
N LEU A 118 7.35 12.42 2.54
CA LEU A 118 6.80 11.93 1.29
C LEU A 118 7.62 10.74 0.81
N GLU A 119 6.99 9.58 0.80
CA GLU A 119 7.60 8.33 0.38
C GLU A 119 6.76 7.69 -0.72
N PHE A 120 7.40 6.86 -1.56
CA PHE A 120 6.77 6.15 -2.67
C PHE A 120 6.86 4.65 -2.43
N LYS A 121 5.72 3.98 -2.38
CA LYS A 121 5.62 2.52 -2.28
C LYS A 121 5.49 1.92 -3.66
N SER A 122 6.42 1.02 -4.01
CA SER A 122 6.30 0.09 -5.12
C SER A 122 6.07 -1.29 -4.57
N GLU A 123 5.04 -2.00 -5.04
CA GLU A 123 4.66 -3.30 -4.49
C GLU A 123 4.27 -4.27 -5.58
N ILE A 124 4.58 -5.54 -5.35
CA ILE A 124 4.06 -6.67 -6.11
C ILE A 124 3.35 -7.65 -5.16
N LYS A 125 2.08 -7.96 -5.46
CA LYS A 125 1.31 -8.98 -4.76
C LYS A 125 1.10 -10.17 -5.66
N ILE A 126 1.18 -11.37 -5.10
CA ILE A 126 0.78 -12.63 -5.74
C ILE A 126 -0.38 -13.18 -4.94
N GLY A 127 -1.55 -13.26 -5.55
CA GLY A 127 -2.80 -13.62 -4.91
C GLY A 127 -3.45 -14.86 -5.50
N LEU A 128 -4.13 -15.61 -4.62
CA LEU A 128 -4.98 -16.74 -4.97
C LEU A 128 -6.40 -16.47 -4.49
N GLU A 129 -7.39 -16.74 -5.33
CA GLU A 129 -8.78 -16.78 -4.92
C GLU A 129 -9.02 -18.06 -4.08
N ILE A 130 -9.39 -17.87 -2.81
CA ILE A 130 -9.54 -18.98 -1.84
C ILE A 130 -10.99 -19.33 -1.57
N PHE A 131 -11.88 -18.35 -1.60
CA PHE A 131 -13.32 -18.48 -1.48
C PHE A 131 -13.99 -17.46 -2.41
N GLU A 132 -15.31 -17.59 -2.56
CA GLU A 132 -16.11 -16.60 -3.30
C GLU A 132 -15.84 -15.18 -2.78
N ASN A 133 -15.47 -14.28 -3.68
CA ASN A 133 -15.14 -12.88 -3.38
C ASN A 133 -14.00 -12.69 -2.35
N SER A 134 -13.17 -13.71 -2.14
CA SER A 134 -12.09 -13.65 -1.15
C SER A 134 -10.75 -14.09 -1.74
N LYS A 135 -9.70 -13.36 -1.41
CA LYS A 135 -8.36 -13.58 -1.92
C LYS A 135 -7.33 -13.58 -0.78
N LEU A 136 -6.39 -14.50 -0.83
CA LEU A 136 -5.19 -14.48 0.00
C LEU A 136 -3.99 -14.14 -0.89
N SER A 137 -3.18 -13.18 -0.46
CA SER A 137 -2.03 -12.72 -1.24
C SER A 137 -0.78 -12.63 -0.36
N TYR A 138 0.37 -12.85 -1.01
CA TYR A 138 1.68 -12.50 -0.47
C TYR A 138 2.24 -11.31 -1.23
N SER A 139 2.83 -10.37 -0.50
CA SER A 139 3.33 -9.13 -1.05
C SER A 139 4.77 -8.86 -0.65
N TYR A 140 5.48 -8.27 -1.60
CA TYR A 140 6.78 -7.63 -1.37
C TYR A 140 6.68 -6.17 -1.82
N SER A 141 7.09 -5.25 -0.97
CA SER A 141 7.06 -3.81 -1.27
C SER A 141 8.36 -3.13 -0.86
N HIS A 142 8.73 -2.13 -1.66
CA HIS A 142 9.81 -1.21 -1.38
C HIS A 142 9.23 0.19 -1.20
N ILE A 143 9.68 0.90 -0.15
CA ILE A 143 9.30 2.28 0.12
C ILE A 143 10.57 3.13 0.13
N SER A 144 10.58 4.24 -0.61
CA SER A 144 11.70 5.17 -0.70
C SER A 144 11.24 6.56 -1.14
N ASN A 145 12.04 7.59 -0.88
CA ASN A 145 11.71 8.98 -1.26
C ASN A 145 12.30 9.41 -2.61
N ASN A 146 12.90 8.50 -3.37
CA ASN A 146 13.51 8.80 -4.66
C ASN A 146 14.58 9.93 -4.58
N GLU A 147 15.35 9.98 -3.50
CA GLU A 147 16.37 11.01 -3.25
C GLU A 147 15.82 12.44 -3.13
N TRP A 148 14.53 12.58 -2.82
CA TRP A 148 13.91 13.89 -2.58
C TRP A 148 14.05 14.37 -1.13
N GLY A 149 14.50 13.50 -0.22
CA GLY A 149 14.84 13.81 1.16
C GLY A 149 16.34 14.05 1.35
N ASP A 150 16.72 14.36 2.58
CA ASP A 150 18.13 14.53 2.96
C ASP A 150 18.92 13.21 2.90
N THR A 151 18.21 12.10 3.13
CA THR A 151 18.71 10.72 3.00
C THR A 151 17.65 9.85 2.35
N ASN A 152 18.04 8.70 1.81
CA ASN A 152 17.11 7.74 1.21
C ASN A 152 17.52 6.29 1.55
N PRO A 153 17.43 5.88 2.81
CA PRO A 153 17.77 4.50 3.20
C PRO A 153 16.81 3.48 2.61
N GLY A 154 15.54 3.89 2.39
CA GLY A 154 14.46 3.01 1.95
C GLY A 154 14.13 1.93 2.97
N THR A 155 13.10 1.14 2.67
CA THR A 155 12.71 -0.05 3.44
C THR A 155 12.04 -1.07 2.53
N ASP A 156 12.34 -2.35 2.78
CA ASP A 156 11.75 -3.48 2.07
C ASP A 156 10.84 -4.25 3.02
N ASN A 157 9.61 -4.52 2.60
CA ASN A 157 8.59 -5.08 3.47
C ASN A 157 7.94 -6.30 2.84
N GLN A 158 7.52 -7.25 3.68
CA GLN A 158 6.77 -8.44 3.28
C GLN A 158 5.51 -8.55 4.11
N HIS A 159 4.39 -8.92 3.46
CA HIS A 159 3.14 -9.11 4.20
C HIS A 159 2.21 -10.11 3.51
N ILE A 160 1.32 -10.68 4.31
CA ILE A 160 0.19 -11.48 3.87
C ILE A 160 -1.05 -10.62 3.94
N THR A 161 -1.83 -10.65 2.87
CA THR A 161 -3.05 -9.84 2.71
C THR A 161 -4.25 -10.76 2.54
N PHE A 162 -5.29 -10.55 3.34
CA PHE A 162 -6.62 -11.09 3.09
C PHE A 162 -7.50 -9.97 2.54
N SER A 163 -8.09 -10.19 1.37
CA SER A 163 -9.00 -9.27 0.70
C SER A 163 -10.38 -9.88 0.57
N LYS A 164 -11.40 -9.06 0.81
CA LYS A 164 -12.81 -9.42 0.63
C LYS A 164 -13.50 -8.36 -0.21
N ASN A 165 -14.20 -8.80 -1.24
CA ASN A 165 -15.12 -7.97 -2.02
C ASN A 165 -16.53 -8.15 -1.43
N PHE A 166 -17.23 -7.03 -1.15
CA PHE A 166 -18.55 -6.97 -0.56
C PHE A 166 -19.58 -6.45 -1.54
#